data_b07a3cca21c9c3033111bf13953a55b9
#
_entry.id   b07a3cca21c9c3033111bf13953a55b9
#
_cell.length_a   1.000
_cell.length_b   1.000
_cell.length_c   1.000
_cell.angle_alpha   90.00
_cell.angle_beta   90.00
_cell.angle_gamma   90.00
#
_symmetry.space_group_name_H-M   'P 1'
#
loop_
_entity.id
_entity.type
_entity.pdbx_description
1 polymer ?
#
loop_
_entity_poly.entity_id
_entity_poly.type
_entity_poly.pdbx_seq_one_letter_code
_entity_poly.pdbx_strand_id
1 'polypeptide(L)'
;VGWELQRALAPLGNIIALDVHSTDFCGDFSNPEGVAETVRKIRPDVVVNAAAHTAVDKAESEVDFAQLLNSTSVEAIAKAAAEIGAWVVHYSTDYVFPGTGDAPWLEEDATAPLNVYGKTKLAGERALQEHCPKHLIFRTSWVYAGKGNNFAKTMLRLAKEKTELSVINDQFGAPTGAELLADCTAHAIRIAQKNQEVAGLYHLVASGVTTWYDYAALVFS
;
A
#
# COMPACT_ATOMS: atom_id res chain seq x y z
N VAL A 1 -4.69 3.74 -5.27
CA VAL A 1 -3.70 2.94 -6.01
C VAL A 1 -4.38 1.93 -6.91
N GLY A 2 -5.22 1.00 -6.39
CA GLY A 2 -5.85 -0.07 -7.18
C GLY A 2 -6.58 0.39 -8.44
N TRP A 3 -7.19 1.57 -8.45
CA TRP A 3 -7.81 2.14 -9.64
C TRP A 3 -6.78 2.46 -10.73
N GLU A 4 -5.68 3.13 -10.36
CA GLU A 4 -4.62 3.53 -11.31
C GLU A 4 -3.84 2.32 -11.85
N LEU A 5 -3.70 1.27 -11.04
CA LEU A 5 -3.09 0.01 -11.45
C LEU A 5 -3.79 -0.64 -12.64
N GLN A 6 -5.11 -0.54 -12.75
CA GLN A 6 -5.84 -1.11 -13.90
C GLN A 6 -5.37 -0.47 -15.21
N ARG A 7 -5.15 0.86 -15.22
CA ARG A 7 -4.60 1.58 -16.37
C ARG A 7 -3.14 1.18 -16.63
N ALA A 8 -2.30 1.26 -15.59
CA ALA A 8 -0.86 1.08 -15.74
C ALA A 8 -0.47 -0.36 -16.13
N LEU A 9 -1.23 -1.36 -15.66
CA LEU A 9 -0.96 -2.77 -15.92
C LEU A 9 -1.60 -3.29 -17.21
N ALA A 10 -2.57 -2.59 -17.80
CA ALA A 10 -3.27 -3.03 -19.01
C ALA A 10 -2.34 -3.45 -20.17
N PRO A 11 -1.20 -2.78 -20.43
CA PRO A 11 -0.27 -3.20 -21.48
C PRO A 11 0.53 -4.47 -21.14
N LEU A 12 0.50 -4.96 -19.89
CA LEU A 12 1.30 -6.10 -19.46
C LEU A 12 0.57 -7.44 -19.63
N GLY A 13 -0.74 -7.45 -19.73
CA GLY A 13 -1.52 -8.67 -19.88
C GLY A 13 -2.99 -8.54 -19.47
N ASN A 14 -3.64 -9.67 -19.29
CA ASN A 14 -5.03 -9.71 -18.83
C ASN A 14 -5.10 -9.33 -17.35
N ILE A 15 -5.98 -8.39 -17.00
CA ILE A 15 -6.20 -7.94 -15.63
C ILE A 15 -7.52 -8.50 -15.11
N ILE A 16 -7.49 -9.11 -13.93
CA ILE A 16 -8.66 -9.45 -13.14
C ILE A 16 -8.64 -8.54 -11.91
N ALA A 17 -9.43 -7.47 -11.93
CA ALA A 17 -9.54 -6.51 -10.83
C ALA A 17 -10.67 -6.96 -9.89
N LEU A 18 -10.32 -7.15 -8.62
CA LEU A 18 -11.24 -7.60 -7.58
C LEU A 18 -11.32 -6.59 -6.44
N ASP A 19 -12.47 -6.51 -5.80
CA ASP A 19 -12.71 -5.77 -4.57
C ASP A 19 -13.62 -6.58 -3.62
N VAL A 20 -13.99 -5.99 -2.49
CA VAL A 20 -14.85 -6.63 -1.48
C VAL A 20 -16.25 -7.01 -2.00
N HIS A 21 -16.70 -6.43 -3.10
CA HIS A 21 -18.02 -6.67 -3.71
C HIS A 21 -17.97 -7.63 -4.91
N SER A 22 -16.79 -8.14 -5.25
CA SER A 22 -16.62 -9.06 -6.38
C SER A 22 -17.31 -10.40 -6.11
N THR A 23 -18.04 -10.93 -7.10
CA THR A 23 -18.89 -12.11 -6.96
C THR A 23 -18.32 -13.37 -7.62
N ASP A 24 -17.56 -13.24 -8.70
CA ASP A 24 -17.00 -14.37 -9.46
C ASP A 24 -15.82 -15.03 -8.73
N PHE A 25 -15.02 -14.18 -8.07
CA PHE A 25 -13.89 -14.57 -7.25
C PHE A 25 -13.87 -13.73 -5.99
N CYS A 26 -13.39 -14.29 -4.88
CA CYS A 26 -13.27 -13.57 -3.63
C CYS A 26 -12.17 -12.53 -3.70
N GLY A 27 -12.53 -11.23 -3.54
CA GLY A 27 -11.63 -10.10 -3.33
C GLY A 27 -11.73 -9.52 -1.92
N ASP A 28 -12.48 -10.17 -1.03
CA ASP A 28 -12.71 -9.72 0.34
C ASP A 28 -11.58 -10.17 1.28
N PHE A 29 -10.75 -9.24 1.71
CA PHE A 29 -9.64 -9.48 2.64
C PHE A 29 -10.09 -9.79 4.07
N SER A 30 -11.37 -9.69 4.40
CA SER A 30 -11.90 -10.24 5.64
C SER A 30 -12.06 -11.78 5.61
N ASN A 31 -11.87 -12.39 4.43
CA ASN A 31 -11.87 -13.82 4.19
C ASN A 31 -10.52 -14.30 3.61
N PRO A 32 -9.49 -14.51 4.44
CA PRO A 32 -8.14 -14.89 3.98
C PRO A 32 -8.10 -16.14 3.11
N GLU A 33 -8.87 -17.18 3.45
CA GLU A 33 -8.91 -18.41 2.66
C GLU A 33 -9.59 -18.18 1.30
N GLY A 34 -10.65 -17.37 1.26
CA GLY A 34 -11.34 -17.03 0.02
C GLY A 34 -10.42 -16.30 -0.97
N VAL A 35 -9.59 -15.36 -0.51
CA VAL A 35 -8.61 -14.67 -1.38
C VAL A 35 -7.48 -15.60 -1.79
N ALA A 36 -7.02 -16.51 -0.92
CA ALA A 36 -6.03 -17.53 -1.26
C ALA A 36 -6.55 -18.52 -2.30
N GLU A 37 -7.79 -19.00 -2.15
CA GLU A 37 -8.45 -19.84 -3.16
C GLU A 37 -8.58 -19.14 -4.50
N THR A 38 -8.89 -17.85 -4.49
CA THR A 38 -8.95 -17.03 -5.71
C THR A 38 -7.61 -17.06 -6.44
N VAL A 39 -6.51 -16.86 -5.74
CA VAL A 39 -5.15 -16.93 -6.31
C VAL A 39 -4.89 -18.33 -6.90
N ARG A 40 -5.22 -19.40 -6.18
CA ARG A 40 -5.04 -20.80 -6.66
C ARG A 40 -5.88 -21.11 -7.89
N LYS A 41 -7.12 -20.59 -7.97
CA LYS A 41 -8.04 -20.82 -9.10
C LYS A 41 -7.64 -20.04 -10.35
N ILE A 42 -7.32 -18.77 -10.20
CA ILE A 42 -6.95 -17.90 -11.32
C ILE A 42 -5.55 -18.25 -11.84
N ARG A 43 -4.63 -18.65 -10.96
CA ARG A 43 -3.21 -18.91 -11.25
C ARG A 43 -2.54 -17.75 -12.00
N PRO A 44 -2.58 -16.53 -11.47
CA PRO A 44 -2.00 -15.38 -12.13
C PRO A 44 -0.46 -15.46 -12.13
N ASP A 45 0.19 -14.79 -13.10
CA ASP A 45 1.64 -14.59 -13.06
C ASP A 45 2.05 -13.62 -11.95
N VAL A 46 1.19 -12.64 -11.66
CA VAL A 46 1.42 -11.58 -10.67
C VAL A 46 0.14 -11.27 -9.91
N VAL A 47 0.23 -11.23 -8.59
CA VAL A 47 -0.79 -10.70 -7.68
C VAL A 47 -0.37 -9.31 -7.24
N VAL A 48 -1.20 -8.29 -7.43
CA VAL A 48 -0.94 -6.93 -6.94
C VAL A 48 -1.93 -6.59 -5.83
N ASN A 49 -1.45 -6.62 -4.60
CA ASN A 49 -2.26 -6.31 -3.42
C ASN A 49 -2.28 -4.79 -3.13
N ALA A 50 -3.37 -4.13 -3.50
CA ALA A 50 -3.65 -2.73 -3.19
C ALA A 50 -4.73 -2.56 -2.10
N ALA A 51 -5.15 -3.65 -1.44
CA ALA A 51 -6.11 -3.63 -0.34
C ALA A 51 -5.39 -3.51 1.02
N ALA A 52 -5.96 -2.74 1.93
CA ALA A 52 -5.49 -2.60 3.30
C ALA A 52 -6.52 -1.89 4.18
N HIS A 53 -6.45 -2.10 5.49
CA HIS A 53 -7.03 -1.20 6.47
C HIS A 53 -6.10 0.01 6.63
N THR A 54 -6.50 1.15 6.07
CA THR A 54 -5.65 2.36 5.99
C THR A 54 -6.08 3.50 6.93
N ALA A 55 -7.17 3.33 7.68
CA ALA A 55 -7.64 4.31 8.65
C ALA A 55 -6.82 4.21 9.94
N VAL A 56 -5.73 4.97 10.04
CA VAL A 56 -4.72 4.88 11.11
C VAL A 56 -5.36 4.95 12.49
N ASP A 57 -6.15 6.01 12.77
CA ASP A 57 -6.79 6.19 14.08
C ASP A 57 -7.82 5.10 14.38
N LYS A 58 -8.56 4.66 13.37
CA LYS A 58 -9.58 3.62 13.52
C LYS A 58 -8.97 2.25 13.81
N ALA A 59 -7.77 1.98 13.31
CA ALA A 59 -7.05 0.75 13.59
C ALA A 59 -6.79 0.55 15.08
N GLU A 60 -6.65 1.63 15.89
CA GLU A 60 -6.48 1.52 17.34
C GLU A 60 -7.70 0.91 18.04
N SER A 61 -8.90 1.07 17.49
CA SER A 61 -10.15 0.48 17.98
C SER A 61 -10.56 -0.79 17.23
N GLU A 62 -9.99 -1.06 16.07
CA GLU A 62 -10.30 -2.21 15.20
C GLU A 62 -9.05 -3.12 15.01
N VAL A 63 -8.33 -3.40 16.11
CA VAL A 63 -7.03 -4.10 16.09
C VAL A 63 -7.10 -5.41 15.32
N ASP A 64 -8.07 -6.27 15.65
CA ASP A 64 -8.21 -7.60 15.02
C ASP A 64 -8.56 -7.48 13.54
N PHE A 65 -9.38 -6.50 13.16
CA PHE A 65 -9.74 -6.27 11.77
C PHE A 65 -8.57 -5.71 10.97
N ALA A 66 -7.80 -4.80 11.55
CA ALA A 66 -6.57 -4.29 10.93
C ALA A 66 -5.53 -5.41 10.76
N GLN A 67 -5.37 -6.28 11.77
CA GLN A 67 -4.48 -7.46 11.69
C GLN A 67 -4.95 -8.43 10.61
N LEU A 68 -6.25 -8.70 10.52
CA LEU A 68 -6.84 -9.58 9.52
C LEU A 68 -6.53 -9.11 8.10
N LEU A 69 -6.79 -7.83 7.80
CA LEU A 69 -6.62 -7.28 6.47
C LEU A 69 -5.15 -7.06 6.10
N ASN A 70 -4.37 -6.48 7.03
CA ASN A 70 -3.01 -6.01 6.74
C ASN A 70 -1.94 -7.11 6.89
N SER A 71 -2.24 -8.21 7.59
CA SER A 71 -1.27 -9.28 7.85
C SER A 71 -1.80 -10.66 7.48
N THR A 72 -2.89 -11.14 8.10
CA THR A 72 -3.36 -12.53 7.90
C THR A 72 -3.73 -12.81 6.45
N SER A 73 -4.45 -11.90 5.80
CA SER A 73 -4.81 -12.05 4.39
C SER A 73 -3.61 -11.90 3.45
N VAL A 74 -2.63 -11.08 3.83
CA VAL A 74 -1.37 -10.97 3.07
C VAL A 74 -0.59 -12.28 3.16
N GLU A 75 -0.52 -12.90 4.34
CA GLU A 75 0.10 -14.22 4.54
C GLU A 75 -0.59 -15.31 3.69
N ALA A 76 -1.92 -15.32 3.68
CA ALA A 76 -2.68 -16.29 2.90
C ALA A 76 -2.41 -16.15 1.37
N ILE A 77 -2.36 -14.91 0.88
CA ILE A 77 -1.97 -14.61 -0.51
C ILE A 77 -0.53 -15.03 -0.78
N ALA A 78 0.40 -14.72 0.14
CA ALA A 78 1.82 -15.06 -0.01
C ALA A 78 2.03 -16.57 -0.20
N LYS A 79 1.38 -17.37 0.65
CA LYS A 79 1.41 -18.85 0.57
C LYS A 79 0.82 -19.36 -0.74
N ALA A 80 -0.38 -18.90 -1.10
CA ALA A 80 -1.04 -19.32 -2.33
C ALA A 80 -0.25 -18.91 -3.59
N ALA A 81 0.35 -17.73 -3.60
CA ALA A 81 1.19 -17.26 -4.70
C ALA A 81 2.48 -18.09 -4.83
N ALA A 82 3.12 -18.45 -3.70
CA ALA A 82 4.29 -19.31 -3.70
C ALA A 82 4.01 -20.71 -4.25
N GLU A 83 2.85 -21.31 -3.91
CA GLU A 83 2.39 -22.62 -4.43
C GLU A 83 2.33 -22.66 -5.97
N ILE A 84 1.99 -21.54 -6.60
CA ILE A 84 1.84 -21.46 -8.06
C ILE A 84 3.01 -20.76 -8.76
N GLY A 85 4.00 -20.29 -7.99
CA GLY A 85 5.18 -19.58 -8.49
C GLY A 85 4.92 -18.14 -8.99
N ALA A 86 3.83 -17.51 -8.54
CA ALA A 86 3.46 -16.14 -8.88
C ALA A 86 4.28 -15.10 -8.12
N TRP A 87 4.43 -13.91 -8.71
CA TRP A 87 4.92 -12.73 -8.02
C TRP A 87 3.83 -12.10 -7.15
N VAL A 88 4.21 -11.52 -6.02
CA VAL A 88 3.32 -10.67 -5.22
C VAL A 88 3.91 -9.27 -5.10
N VAL A 89 3.15 -8.26 -5.52
CA VAL A 89 3.43 -6.85 -5.24
C VAL A 89 2.56 -6.40 -4.09
N HIS A 90 3.16 -5.76 -3.08
CA HIS A 90 2.46 -5.30 -1.89
C HIS A 90 2.87 -3.87 -1.52
N TYR A 91 1.89 -3.03 -1.19
CA TYR A 91 2.15 -1.68 -0.69
C TYR A 91 2.16 -1.67 0.83
N SER A 92 3.24 -1.16 1.39
CA SER A 92 3.42 -0.90 2.81
C SER A 92 3.50 0.62 3.08
N THR A 93 4.02 1.01 4.22
CA THR A 93 3.94 2.37 4.74
C THR A 93 5.22 2.77 5.47
N ASP A 94 5.50 4.07 5.52
CA ASP A 94 6.48 4.71 6.39
C ASP A 94 6.15 4.59 7.89
N TYR A 95 4.89 4.33 8.26
CA TYR A 95 4.47 4.07 9.64
C TYR A 95 5.09 2.82 10.28
N VAL A 96 5.88 2.04 9.55
CA VAL A 96 6.71 0.96 10.10
C VAL A 96 7.90 1.51 10.90
N PHE A 97 8.27 2.76 10.71
CA PHE A 97 9.35 3.44 11.42
C PHE A 97 8.88 4.20 12.65
N PRO A 98 9.77 4.48 13.62
CA PRO A 98 9.40 5.20 14.85
C PRO A 98 9.11 6.70 14.65
N GLY A 99 9.39 7.27 13.47
CA GLY A 99 9.16 8.68 13.18
C GLY A 99 10.06 9.64 13.98
N THR A 100 11.24 9.19 14.41
CA THR A 100 12.21 9.98 15.16
C THR A 100 13.38 10.40 14.27
N GLY A 101 14.07 11.49 14.63
CA GLY A 101 15.21 12.00 13.86
C GLY A 101 14.79 12.97 12.76
N ASP A 102 15.77 13.43 11.99
CA ASP A 102 15.65 14.46 10.96
C ASP A 102 16.20 14.03 9.59
N ALA A 103 16.67 12.77 9.48
CA ALA A 103 17.16 12.19 8.25
C ALA A 103 16.09 11.26 7.60
N PRO A 104 16.06 11.18 6.27
CA PRO A 104 15.23 10.18 5.59
C PRO A 104 15.58 8.75 6.00
N TRP A 105 14.55 7.92 6.18
CA TRP A 105 14.70 6.48 6.47
C TRP A 105 15.17 5.72 5.23
N LEU A 106 16.01 4.72 5.45
CA LEU A 106 16.46 3.75 4.44
C LEU A 106 15.71 2.42 4.60
N GLU A 107 15.75 1.58 3.57
CA GLU A 107 15.06 0.28 3.57
C GLU A 107 15.54 -0.65 4.68
N GLU A 108 16.86 -0.60 5.01
CA GLU A 108 17.52 -1.44 6.03
C GLU A 108 17.40 -0.88 7.45
N ASP A 109 16.86 0.32 7.62
CA ASP A 109 16.72 0.92 8.94
C ASP A 109 15.77 0.12 9.83
N ALA A 110 16.09 0.13 11.14
CA ALA A 110 15.32 -0.63 12.12
C ALA A 110 13.87 -0.13 12.21
N THR A 111 12.93 -1.03 12.00
CA THR A 111 11.50 -0.74 12.15
C THR A 111 11.06 -0.77 13.61
N ALA A 112 10.27 0.21 14.03
CA ALA A 112 9.68 0.29 15.37
C ALA A 112 8.33 1.03 15.33
N PRO A 113 7.29 0.43 14.73
CA PRO A 113 5.99 1.08 14.54
C PRO A 113 5.32 1.44 15.86
N LEU A 114 4.83 2.66 15.98
CA LEU A 114 4.21 3.19 17.20
C LEU A 114 2.74 2.81 17.34
N ASN A 115 2.01 2.68 16.22
CA ASN A 115 0.57 2.46 16.19
C ASN A 115 0.19 1.10 15.61
N VAL A 116 -1.07 0.70 15.78
CA VAL A 116 -1.63 -0.57 15.29
C VAL A 116 -1.53 -0.68 13.77
N TYR A 117 -1.80 0.40 13.04
CA TYR A 117 -1.67 0.41 11.59
C TYR A 117 -0.26 0.02 11.14
N GLY A 118 0.76 0.70 11.64
CA GLY A 118 2.15 0.40 11.31
C GLY A 118 2.56 -1.02 11.72
N LYS A 119 2.16 -1.48 12.92
CA LYS A 119 2.43 -2.83 13.41
C LYS A 119 1.83 -3.89 12.50
N THR A 120 0.57 -3.74 12.10
CA THR A 120 -0.11 -4.72 11.24
C THR A 120 0.43 -4.70 9.81
N LYS A 121 0.80 -3.53 9.26
CA LYS A 121 1.46 -3.44 7.96
C LYS A 121 2.83 -4.11 7.97
N LEU A 122 3.65 -3.88 9.00
CA LEU A 122 4.95 -4.55 9.18
C LEU A 122 4.81 -6.07 9.31
N ALA A 123 3.77 -6.53 10.01
CA ALA A 123 3.49 -7.97 10.09
C ALA A 123 3.18 -8.56 8.71
N GLY A 124 2.46 -7.84 7.86
CA GLY A 124 2.21 -8.22 6.48
C GLY A 124 3.48 -8.26 5.61
N GLU A 125 4.40 -7.29 5.76
CA GLU A 125 5.72 -7.33 5.10
C GLU A 125 6.47 -8.61 5.45
N ARG A 126 6.55 -8.92 6.75
CA ARG A 126 7.27 -10.10 7.26
C ARG A 126 6.65 -11.41 6.76
N ALA A 127 5.33 -11.51 6.79
CA ALA A 127 4.62 -12.68 6.28
C ALA A 127 4.89 -12.89 4.78
N LEU A 128 4.91 -11.81 3.99
CA LEU A 128 5.21 -11.90 2.57
C LEU A 128 6.66 -12.31 2.31
N GLN A 129 7.63 -11.73 3.04
CA GLN A 129 9.04 -12.08 2.94
C GLN A 129 9.31 -13.54 3.34
N GLU A 130 8.62 -14.05 4.36
CA GLU A 130 8.76 -15.42 4.86
C GLU A 130 8.20 -16.46 3.89
N HIS A 131 7.04 -16.18 3.27
CA HIS A 131 6.28 -17.19 2.55
C HIS A 131 6.31 -17.08 1.02
N CYS A 132 6.73 -15.94 0.45
CA CYS A 132 6.76 -15.76 -1.00
C CYS A 132 8.11 -15.23 -1.47
N PRO A 133 8.98 -16.06 -2.08
CA PRO A 133 10.29 -15.62 -2.55
C PRO A 133 10.24 -14.62 -3.70
N LYS A 134 9.14 -14.60 -4.47
CA LYS A 134 8.90 -13.67 -5.56
C LYS A 134 8.03 -12.52 -5.09
N HIS A 135 8.61 -11.54 -4.38
CA HIS A 135 7.87 -10.40 -3.87
C HIS A 135 8.52 -9.06 -4.23
N LEU A 136 7.68 -8.05 -4.35
CA LEU A 136 8.07 -6.64 -4.38
C LEU A 136 7.23 -5.92 -3.32
N ILE A 137 7.87 -5.43 -2.28
CA ILE A 137 7.22 -4.65 -1.22
C ILE A 137 7.60 -3.19 -1.41
N PHE A 138 6.60 -2.32 -1.54
CA PHE A 138 6.80 -0.88 -1.69
C PHE A 138 6.29 -0.15 -0.45
N ARG A 139 7.21 0.35 0.39
CA ARG A 139 6.86 1.33 1.43
C ARG A 139 6.63 2.67 0.77
N THR A 140 5.50 3.28 1.04
CA THR A 140 5.10 4.57 0.48
C THR A 140 4.49 5.46 1.55
N SER A 141 4.27 6.74 1.25
CA SER A 141 3.73 7.72 2.18
C SER A 141 2.75 8.67 1.50
N TRP A 142 1.79 9.17 2.27
CA TRP A 142 0.89 10.28 1.93
C TRP A 142 0.25 10.15 0.55
N VAL A 143 -0.27 8.95 0.26
CA VAL A 143 -0.82 8.65 -1.07
C VAL A 143 -2.04 9.50 -1.36
N TYR A 144 -2.03 10.19 -2.50
CA TYR A 144 -3.15 10.94 -3.01
C TYR A 144 -3.55 10.47 -4.41
N ALA A 145 -4.82 10.70 -4.77
CA ALA A 145 -5.37 10.36 -6.08
C ALA A 145 -6.61 11.20 -6.40
N GLY A 146 -6.93 11.32 -7.66
CA GLY A 146 -8.19 11.91 -8.11
C GLY A 146 -9.43 11.10 -7.67
N LYS A 147 -9.31 9.77 -7.53
CA LYS A 147 -10.38 8.87 -7.08
C LYS A 147 -10.18 8.41 -5.63
N GLY A 148 -11.27 8.26 -4.89
CA GLY A 148 -11.25 7.91 -3.46
C GLY A 148 -11.01 9.11 -2.56
N ASN A 149 -10.89 8.87 -1.25
CA ASN A 149 -10.62 9.88 -0.23
C ASN A 149 -9.12 10.00 0.01
N ASN A 150 -8.64 11.22 0.25
CA ASN A 150 -7.26 11.51 0.63
C ASN A 150 -7.17 12.90 1.28
N PHE A 151 -6.01 13.24 1.82
CA PHE A 151 -5.78 14.50 2.53
C PHE A 151 -6.09 15.72 1.65
N ALA A 152 -5.56 15.79 0.42
CA ALA A 152 -5.80 16.93 -0.47
C ALA A 152 -7.29 17.18 -0.73
N LYS A 153 -8.06 16.12 -1.02
CA LYS A 153 -9.50 16.24 -1.22
C LYS A 153 -10.24 16.63 0.06
N THR A 154 -9.76 16.19 1.21
CA THR A 154 -10.30 16.60 2.50
C THR A 154 -10.05 18.08 2.73
N MET A 155 -8.85 18.59 2.45
CA MET A 155 -8.54 20.02 2.55
C MET A 155 -9.40 20.84 1.61
N LEU A 156 -9.56 20.45 0.34
CA LEU A 156 -10.44 21.12 -0.63
C LEU A 156 -11.91 21.18 -0.18
N ARG A 157 -12.39 20.14 0.50
CA ARG A 157 -13.74 20.13 1.07
C ARG A 157 -13.83 21.09 2.26
N LEU A 158 -12.88 20.98 3.20
CA LEU A 158 -12.88 21.81 4.40
C LEU A 158 -12.70 23.31 4.09
N ALA A 159 -11.96 23.67 3.04
CA ALA A 159 -11.84 25.05 2.58
C ALA A 159 -13.19 25.71 2.20
N LYS A 160 -14.18 24.90 1.83
CA LYS A 160 -15.53 25.39 1.52
C LYS A 160 -16.44 25.52 2.74
N GLU A 161 -16.10 24.81 3.81
CA GLU A 161 -16.96 24.65 5.00
C GLU A 161 -16.46 25.48 6.18
N LYS A 162 -15.15 25.83 6.22
CA LYS A 162 -14.50 26.45 7.37
C LYS A 162 -13.66 27.66 6.98
N THR A 163 -13.64 28.66 7.83
CA THR A 163 -12.83 29.88 7.67
C THR A 163 -11.43 29.72 8.23
N GLU A 164 -11.22 28.79 9.17
CA GLU A 164 -9.94 28.51 9.81
C GLU A 164 -9.76 27.01 9.97
N LEU A 165 -8.53 26.53 9.78
CA LEU A 165 -8.10 25.16 9.97
C LEU A 165 -6.79 25.10 10.71
N SER A 166 -6.68 24.22 11.70
CA SER A 166 -5.39 23.89 12.34
C SER A 166 -4.83 22.63 11.69
N VAL A 167 -3.61 22.72 11.17
CA VAL A 167 -2.90 21.59 10.55
C VAL A 167 -1.53 21.46 11.22
N ILE A 168 -1.12 20.23 11.53
CA ILE A 168 0.18 19.96 12.17
C ILE A 168 1.34 20.35 11.23
N ASN A 169 2.43 20.81 11.81
CA ASN A 169 3.61 21.34 11.11
C ASN A 169 4.92 20.67 11.54
N ASP A 170 4.84 19.62 12.31
CA ASP A 170 5.96 18.90 12.92
C ASP A 170 6.16 17.48 12.34
N GLN A 171 5.37 17.09 11.36
CA GLN A 171 5.54 15.85 10.61
C GLN A 171 5.96 16.13 9.18
N PHE A 172 7.06 15.49 8.77
CA PHE A 172 7.68 15.65 7.46
C PHE A 172 7.43 14.40 6.61
N GLY A 173 7.17 14.61 5.33
CA GLY A 173 6.90 13.51 4.39
C GLY A 173 6.85 13.99 2.95
N ALA A 174 6.49 13.08 2.05
CA ALA A 174 6.35 13.34 0.62
C ALA A 174 4.98 12.87 0.13
N PRO A 175 4.08 13.78 -0.27
CA PRO A 175 2.85 13.40 -0.97
C PRO A 175 3.18 12.61 -2.23
N THR A 176 2.64 11.39 -2.34
CA THR A 176 2.96 10.47 -3.44
C THR A 176 1.71 10.14 -4.24
N GLY A 177 1.74 10.44 -5.54
CA GLY A 177 0.61 10.19 -6.43
C GLY A 177 0.37 8.70 -6.66
N ALA A 178 -0.88 8.27 -6.59
CA ALA A 178 -1.26 6.88 -6.89
C ALA A 178 -0.96 6.50 -8.34
N GLU A 179 -0.96 7.45 -9.27
CA GLU A 179 -0.54 7.26 -10.66
C GLU A 179 0.94 6.92 -10.75
N LEU A 180 1.80 7.67 -10.05
CA LEU A 180 3.24 7.39 -9.97
C LEU A 180 3.49 5.98 -9.43
N LEU A 181 2.82 5.62 -8.32
CA LEU A 181 2.94 4.28 -7.74
C LEU A 181 2.55 3.20 -8.75
N ALA A 182 1.45 3.39 -9.48
CA ALA A 182 0.96 2.42 -10.45
C ALA A 182 1.92 2.27 -11.64
N ASP A 183 2.44 3.37 -12.17
CA ASP A 183 3.37 3.36 -13.30
C ASP A 183 4.72 2.72 -12.91
N CYS A 184 5.28 3.09 -11.74
CA CYS A 184 6.49 2.44 -11.22
C CYS A 184 6.27 0.95 -10.96
N THR A 185 5.09 0.55 -10.45
CA THR A 185 4.74 -0.85 -10.24
C THR A 185 4.73 -1.63 -11.56
N ALA A 186 4.15 -1.07 -12.62
CA ALA A 186 4.15 -1.71 -13.94
C ALA A 186 5.58 -1.92 -14.47
N HIS A 187 6.47 -0.93 -14.30
CA HIS A 187 7.88 -1.07 -14.65
C HIS A 187 8.59 -2.13 -13.82
N ALA A 188 8.38 -2.13 -12.49
CA ALA A 188 9.00 -3.09 -11.59
C ALA A 188 8.57 -4.54 -11.91
N ILE A 189 7.28 -4.77 -12.20
CA ILE A 189 6.77 -6.08 -12.62
C ILE A 189 7.49 -6.57 -13.90
N ARG A 190 7.64 -5.71 -14.90
CA ARG A 190 8.36 -6.07 -16.16
C ARG A 190 9.82 -6.47 -15.93
N ILE A 191 10.48 -5.84 -14.97
CA ILE A 191 11.85 -6.17 -14.58
C ILE A 191 11.85 -7.50 -13.82
N ALA A 192 10.98 -7.65 -12.82
CA ALA A 192 10.87 -8.82 -11.96
C ALA A 192 10.57 -10.12 -12.73
N GLN A 193 9.71 -10.04 -13.75
CA GLN A 193 9.42 -11.19 -14.63
C GLN A 193 10.65 -11.69 -15.41
N LYS A 194 11.66 -10.83 -15.62
CA LYS A 194 12.91 -11.17 -16.34
C LYS A 194 14.08 -11.46 -15.43
N ASN A 195 14.08 -10.88 -14.23
CA ASN A 195 15.14 -11.02 -13.23
C ASN A 195 14.54 -11.22 -11.84
N GLN A 196 14.67 -12.43 -11.29
CA GLN A 196 14.14 -12.76 -9.97
C GLN A 196 14.98 -12.20 -8.82
N GLU A 197 16.21 -11.77 -9.08
CA GLU A 197 17.10 -11.19 -8.06
C GLU A 197 16.62 -9.81 -7.55
N VAL A 198 15.66 -9.19 -8.26
CA VAL A 198 15.03 -7.95 -7.82
C VAL A 198 13.90 -8.15 -6.81
N ALA A 199 13.66 -9.38 -6.35
CA ALA A 199 12.75 -9.61 -5.24
C ALA A 199 13.26 -8.89 -3.99
N GLY A 200 12.38 -8.14 -3.32
CA GLY A 200 12.81 -7.38 -2.16
C GLY A 200 11.82 -6.30 -1.71
N LEU A 201 12.31 -5.51 -0.76
CA LEU A 201 11.61 -4.36 -0.18
C LEU A 201 12.28 -3.08 -0.64
N TYR A 202 11.48 -2.09 -1.00
CA TYR A 202 11.92 -0.81 -1.57
C TYR A 202 11.09 0.34 -1.00
N HIS A 203 11.68 1.53 -0.92
CA HIS A 203 10.93 2.76 -0.74
C HIS A 203 10.46 3.30 -2.09
N LEU A 204 9.16 3.51 -2.23
CA LEU A 204 8.55 4.09 -3.42
C LEU A 204 7.74 5.32 -3.03
N VAL A 205 8.41 6.46 -3.04
CA VAL A 205 7.87 7.77 -2.67
C VAL A 205 8.27 8.83 -3.69
N ALA A 206 7.50 9.90 -3.79
CA ALA A 206 7.89 11.05 -4.60
C ALA A 206 9.10 11.76 -3.96
N SER A 207 9.88 12.46 -4.79
CA SER A 207 10.98 13.28 -4.30
C SER A 207 10.49 14.56 -3.59
N GLY A 208 11.35 15.13 -2.76
CA GLY A 208 11.07 16.34 -1.99
C GLY A 208 10.57 16.03 -0.57
N VAL A 209 10.45 17.08 0.22
CA VAL A 209 10.00 17.03 1.61
C VAL A 209 9.05 18.19 1.86
N THR A 210 7.94 17.93 2.55
CA THR A 210 7.00 18.95 2.99
C THR A 210 6.41 18.57 4.35
N THR A 211 5.64 19.49 4.96
CA THR A 211 4.81 19.23 6.15
C THR A 211 3.35 19.07 5.73
N TRP A 212 2.51 18.54 6.62
CA TRP A 212 1.07 18.54 6.38
C TRP A 212 0.50 19.96 6.24
N TYR A 213 1.07 20.90 7.01
CA TYR A 213 0.70 22.32 6.95
C TYR A 213 1.01 22.94 5.58
N ASP A 214 2.24 22.78 5.09
CA ASP A 214 2.65 23.33 3.79
C ASP A 214 1.91 22.66 2.64
N TYR A 215 1.66 21.35 2.76
CA TYR A 215 0.84 20.64 1.78
C TYR A 215 -0.61 21.15 1.76
N ALA A 216 -1.22 21.42 2.92
CA ALA A 216 -2.53 22.04 2.99
C ALA A 216 -2.52 23.45 2.36
N ALA A 217 -1.50 24.28 2.67
CA ALA A 217 -1.35 25.60 2.10
C ALA A 217 -1.26 25.57 0.57
N LEU A 218 -0.49 24.62 0.02
CA LEU A 218 -0.43 24.40 -1.44
C LEU A 218 -1.79 24.00 -2.04
N VAL A 219 -2.56 23.19 -1.33
CA VAL A 219 -3.90 22.77 -1.82
C VAL A 219 -4.91 23.93 -1.83
N PHE A 220 -4.71 24.95 -0.98
CA PHE A 220 -5.57 26.14 -0.90
C PHE A 220 -5.17 27.25 -1.87
N SER A 221 -3.96 27.24 -2.41
CA SER A 221 -3.47 28.24 -3.38
C SER A 221 -4.04 28.03 -4.79
#